data_e6afad81171b25d0574b01d7a111be9c
#
_entry.id   e6afad81171b25d0574b01d7a111be9c
#
_cell.length_a   1.000
_cell.length_b   1.000
_cell.length_c   1.000
_cell.angle_alpha   90.00
_cell.angle_beta   90.00
_cell.angle_gamma   90.00
#
_symmetry.space_group_name_H-M   'P 1'
#
loop_
_entity.id
_entity.type
_entity.pdbx_description
1 polymer ?
#
loop_
_entity_poly.entity_id
_entity_poly.type
_entity_poly.pdbx_seq_one_letter_code
_entity_poly.pdbx_strand_id
1 'polypeptide(L)'
;MRITVVGGGNIGTQFMVHCASKGHDVTAYTSKPEVFGSHLNIVDENEVTTLEGDIRKATNDPSEAFSDADFIMITLPSSMMRDIASVIYEHARPDAIIGVVPGNGGSECAFGKSIERGNTFFAIERVPAIARLVVKGRTVRSMGYRGELHVASLPASEVDRCCELISSIYDKPCKPIPNYLNLTMTPSNPILHTTRLRTIFGDYKPGVVYDSLPLFYEEWDDASSRLLIACDEEEQSICKALPEFRLEFVKSLRIHYESPTVEAMTAKISWIPAFRGLTTPSVEVDGKYIPDLHSRYFTADFSYGLSIIKQIGVFAGVDTPNIDETLDWYERIRIEQGDFSYSDYGINDFDDFRKFYLR
;
A
#
# COMPACT_ATOMS: atom_id res chain seq x y z
N MET A 1 10.36 21.64 -10.81
CA MET A 1 10.89 21.01 -9.57
C MET A 1 11.83 19.89 -9.94
N ARG A 2 12.80 19.58 -9.08
CA ARG A 2 13.64 18.40 -9.16
C ARG A 2 12.96 17.29 -8.36
N ILE A 3 12.53 16.25 -9.06
CA ILE A 3 11.72 15.17 -8.50
C ILE A 3 12.51 13.86 -8.59
N THR A 4 12.70 13.20 -7.45
CA THR A 4 13.26 11.86 -7.44
C THR A 4 12.16 10.83 -7.22
N VAL A 5 12.09 9.84 -8.11
CA VAL A 5 11.15 8.73 -7.98
C VAL A 5 11.90 7.47 -7.57
N VAL A 6 11.54 6.94 -6.42
CA VAL A 6 12.14 5.73 -5.84
C VAL A 6 11.35 4.50 -6.27
N GLY A 7 11.99 3.64 -7.05
CA GLY A 7 11.38 2.44 -7.60
C GLY A 7 11.03 2.57 -9.09
N GLY A 8 11.59 1.66 -9.89
CA GLY A 8 11.37 1.57 -11.34
C GLY A 8 10.35 0.53 -11.77
N GLY A 9 9.35 0.28 -10.90
CA GLY A 9 8.24 -0.63 -11.17
C GLY A 9 7.08 0.01 -11.94
N ASN A 10 5.93 -0.66 -11.94
CA ASN A 10 4.73 -0.21 -12.63
C ASN A 10 4.34 1.24 -12.28
N ILE A 11 4.17 1.51 -11.00
CA ILE A 11 3.71 2.82 -10.49
C ILE A 11 4.82 3.87 -10.61
N GLY A 12 6.07 3.52 -10.28
CA GLY A 12 7.19 4.46 -10.40
C GLY A 12 7.41 4.93 -11.82
N THR A 13 7.41 4.03 -12.80
CA THR A 13 7.53 4.42 -14.23
C THR A 13 6.37 5.30 -14.67
N GLN A 14 5.12 4.97 -14.28
CA GLN A 14 3.96 5.81 -14.57
C GLN A 14 4.11 7.22 -13.98
N PHE A 15 4.50 7.32 -12.70
CA PHE A 15 4.68 8.59 -12.01
C PHE A 15 5.79 9.45 -12.66
N MET A 16 6.93 8.82 -13.05
CA MET A 16 8.01 9.52 -13.76
C MET A 16 7.50 10.17 -15.05
N VAL A 17 6.72 9.43 -15.85
CA VAL A 17 6.18 9.97 -17.10
C VAL A 17 5.25 11.16 -16.84
N HIS A 18 4.36 11.08 -15.85
CA HIS A 18 3.51 12.21 -15.48
C HIS A 18 4.32 13.44 -15.08
N CYS A 19 5.34 13.26 -14.24
CA CYS A 19 6.21 14.37 -13.83
C CYS A 19 7.00 14.96 -15.01
N ALA A 20 7.61 14.11 -15.84
CA ALA A 20 8.40 14.53 -16.98
C ALA A 20 7.57 15.28 -18.04
N SER A 21 6.36 14.80 -18.32
CA SER A 21 5.44 15.44 -19.25
C SER A 21 4.99 16.86 -18.81
N LYS A 22 5.08 17.16 -17.50
CA LYS A 22 4.85 18.48 -16.92
C LYS A 22 6.10 19.36 -16.88
N GLY A 23 7.21 18.91 -17.47
CA GLY A 23 8.46 19.65 -17.51
C GLY A 23 9.24 19.65 -16.19
N HIS A 24 8.98 18.72 -15.30
CA HIS A 24 9.79 18.53 -14.10
C HIS A 24 11.10 17.82 -14.42
N ASP A 25 12.15 18.15 -13.68
CA ASP A 25 13.47 17.50 -13.76
C ASP A 25 13.44 16.20 -12.95
N VAL A 26 13.30 15.06 -13.64
CA VAL A 26 13.00 13.76 -13.00
C VAL A 26 14.25 12.90 -12.93
N THR A 27 14.57 12.40 -11.73
CA THR A 27 15.59 11.37 -11.49
C THR A 27 14.91 10.06 -11.06
N ALA A 28 15.28 8.94 -11.69
CA ALA A 28 14.86 7.61 -11.26
C ALA A 28 15.92 7.03 -10.30
N TYR A 29 15.54 6.76 -9.03
CA TYR A 29 16.36 6.00 -8.10
C TYR A 29 15.96 4.53 -8.14
N THR A 30 16.86 3.67 -8.62
CA THR A 30 16.58 2.25 -8.88
C THR A 30 17.83 1.39 -8.75
N SER A 31 17.66 0.11 -8.36
CA SER A 31 18.77 -0.85 -8.28
C SER A 31 19.36 -1.25 -9.64
N LYS A 32 18.68 -0.91 -10.75
CA LYS A 32 19.10 -1.26 -12.12
C LYS A 32 18.98 -0.02 -13.03
N PRO A 33 19.79 1.03 -12.81
CA PRO A 33 19.72 2.26 -13.61
C PRO A 33 20.04 2.03 -15.09
N GLU A 34 20.85 1.05 -15.41
CA GLU A 34 21.27 0.70 -16.77
C GLU A 34 20.14 0.25 -17.70
N VAL A 35 18.98 -0.16 -17.14
CA VAL A 35 17.83 -0.56 -17.97
C VAL A 35 16.95 0.62 -18.36
N PHE A 36 17.18 1.82 -17.78
CA PHE A 36 16.38 3.01 -18.06
C PHE A 36 16.88 3.77 -19.27
N GLY A 37 15.96 4.04 -20.22
CA GLY A 37 16.17 5.06 -21.23
C GLY A 37 15.94 6.45 -20.67
N SER A 38 16.42 7.48 -21.38
CA SER A 38 16.11 8.89 -21.06
C SER A 38 14.65 9.24 -21.38
N HIS A 39 14.05 8.59 -22.38
CA HIS A 39 12.68 8.81 -22.82
C HIS A 39 11.76 7.70 -22.31
N LEU A 40 10.67 8.09 -21.61
CA LEU A 40 9.65 7.19 -21.06
C LEU A 40 8.30 7.54 -21.63
N ASN A 41 7.42 6.53 -21.77
CA ASN A 41 6.06 6.75 -22.25
C ASN A 41 5.02 5.87 -21.54
N ILE A 42 3.78 6.39 -21.53
CA ILE A 42 2.57 5.66 -21.15
C ILE A 42 1.83 5.29 -22.44
N VAL A 43 1.40 4.04 -22.53
CA VAL A 43 0.52 3.56 -23.61
C VAL A 43 -0.84 3.13 -23.05
N ASP A 44 -1.87 3.18 -23.89
CA ASP A 44 -3.20 2.65 -23.63
C ASP A 44 -3.31 1.13 -23.89
N GLU A 45 -4.52 0.60 -23.87
CA GLU A 45 -4.80 -0.82 -24.15
C GLU A 45 -4.44 -1.24 -25.58
N ASN A 46 -4.45 -0.29 -26.53
CA ASN A 46 -4.12 -0.51 -27.94
C ASN A 46 -2.64 -0.22 -28.26
N GLU A 47 -1.80 -0.04 -27.22
CA GLU A 47 -0.39 0.30 -27.33
C GLU A 47 -0.11 1.68 -27.98
N VAL A 48 -1.12 2.57 -28.00
CA VAL A 48 -0.97 3.94 -28.46
C VAL A 48 -0.39 4.79 -27.34
N THR A 49 0.67 5.54 -27.61
CA THR A 49 1.26 6.48 -26.64
C THR A 49 0.26 7.58 -26.31
N THR A 50 -0.06 7.71 -25.03
CA THR A 50 -0.98 8.73 -24.49
C THR A 50 -0.26 9.84 -23.75
N LEU A 51 0.92 9.56 -23.21
CA LEU A 51 1.77 10.52 -22.49
C LEU A 51 3.22 10.09 -22.61
N GLU A 52 4.13 11.06 -22.69
CA GLU A 52 5.57 10.80 -22.76
C GLU A 52 6.37 11.94 -22.14
N GLY A 53 7.63 11.68 -21.81
CA GLY A 53 8.53 12.70 -21.30
C GLY A 53 9.94 12.16 -21.06
N ASP A 54 10.89 13.07 -20.96
CA ASP A 54 12.29 12.76 -20.74
C ASP A 54 12.66 12.89 -19.26
N ILE A 55 13.36 11.87 -18.74
CA ILE A 55 13.95 11.94 -17.40
C ILE A 55 15.41 12.41 -17.50
N ARG A 56 15.86 13.14 -16.50
CA ARG A 56 17.24 13.63 -16.41
C ARG A 56 18.25 12.49 -16.37
N LYS A 57 18.01 11.51 -15.51
CA LYS A 57 18.85 10.32 -15.31
C LYS A 57 18.16 9.23 -14.52
N ALA A 58 18.74 8.03 -14.60
CA ALA A 58 18.53 6.97 -13.63
C ALA A 58 19.84 6.71 -12.88
N THR A 59 19.76 6.44 -11.57
CA THR A 59 20.93 6.21 -10.72
C THR A 59 20.60 5.26 -9.57
N ASN A 60 21.62 4.61 -9.03
CA ASN A 60 21.58 3.91 -7.74
C ASN A 60 22.45 4.58 -6.68
N ASP A 61 23.02 5.75 -6.98
CA ASP A 61 23.76 6.57 -6.03
C ASP A 61 22.80 7.47 -5.25
N PRO A 62 22.70 7.31 -3.91
CA PRO A 62 21.77 8.10 -3.08
C PRO A 62 22.09 9.60 -3.10
N SER A 63 23.38 9.98 -3.10
CA SER A 63 23.77 11.39 -3.12
C SER A 63 23.31 12.07 -4.40
N GLU A 64 23.47 11.39 -5.54
CA GLU A 64 23.00 11.89 -6.83
C GLU A 64 21.47 11.97 -6.93
N ALA A 65 20.76 11.08 -6.21
CA ALA A 65 19.32 11.00 -6.27
C ALA A 65 18.62 12.01 -5.35
N PHE A 66 19.16 12.24 -4.14
CA PHE A 66 18.39 12.91 -3.08
C PHE A 66 18.92 14.27 -2.66
N SER A 67 20.23 14.58 -2.88
CA SER A 67 20.85 15.79 -2.30
C SER A 67 20.26 17.10 -2.78
N ASP A 68 19.73 17.14 -3.98
CA ASP A 68 19.11 18.33 -4.59
C ASP A 68 17.61 18.18 -4.86
N ALA A 69 16.99 17.06 -4.47
CA ALA A 69 15.57 16.80 -4.71
C ALA A 69 14.67 17.78 -3.94
N ASP A 70 13.72 18.37 -4.63
CA ASP A 70 12.65 19.19 -4.01
C ASP A 70 11.49 18.29 -3.55
N PHE A 71 11.28 17.17 -4.28
CA PHE A 71 10.23 16.21 -4.00
C PHE A 71 10.75 14.77 -4.27
N ILE A 72 10.46 13.85 -3.36
CA ILE A 72 10.81 12.44 -3.45
C ILE A 72 9.53 11.62 -3.39
N MET A 73 9.21 10.85 -4.43
CA MET A 73 8.07 9.94 -4.44
C MET A 73 8.53 8.48 -4.37
N ILE A 74 8.01 7.74 -3.39
CA ILE A 74 8.37 6.36 -3.14
C ILE A 74 7.26 5.43 -3.62
N THR A 75 7.63 4.39 -4.38
CA THR A 75 6.72 3.40 -4.97
C THR A 75 7.17 1.97 -4.66
N LEU A 76 7.86 1.79 -3.54
CA LEU A 76 8.37 0.51 -3.08
C LEU A 76 7.35 -0.23 -2.20
N PRO A 77 7.49 -1.56 -2.05
CA PRO A 77 6.72 -2.34 -1.07
C PRO A 77 6.99 -1.90 0.38
N SER A 78 6.01 -2.12 1.27
CA SER A 78 6.09 -1.74 2.69
C SER A 78 7.31 -2.32 3.41
N SER A 79 7.71 -3.55 3.09
CA SER A 79 8.90 -4.20 3.66
C SER A 79 10.22 -3.48 3.37
N MET A 80 10.28 -2.62 2.35
CA MET A 80 11.47 -1.84 2.00
C MET A 80 11.48 -0.42 2.59
N MET A 81 10.41 -0.01 3.29
CA MET A 81 10.26 1.37 3.75
C MET A 81 11.30 1.76 4.79
N ARG A 82 11.65 0.85 5.72
CA ARG A 82 12.67 1.12 6.75
C ARG A 82 14.03 1.46 6.15
N ASP A 83 14.48 0.66 5.20
CA ASP A 83 15.80 0.82 4.59
C ASP A 83 15.86 2.11 3.77
N ILE A 84 14.87 2.32 2.90
CA ILE A 84 14.85 3.51 2.05
C ILE A 84 14.67 4.79 2.85
N ALA A 85 13.92 4.76 3.96
CA ALA A 85 13.76 5.91 4.84
C ALA A 85 15.08 6.35 5.47
N SER A 86 15.91 5.39 5.89
CA SER A 86 17.26 5.67 6.42
C SER A 86 18.15 6.32 5.37
N VAL A 87 18.16 5.79 4.14
CA VAL A 87 18.94 6.36 3.03
C VAL A 87 18.47 7.78 2.69
N ILE A 88 17.15 8.00 2.61
CA ILE A 88 16.60 9.34 2.32
C ILE A 88 16.91 10.31 3.46
N TYR A 89 16.82 9.88 4.72
CA TYR A 89 17.15 10.72 5.86
C TYR A 89 18.60 11.23 5.83
N GLU A 90 19.55 10.39 5.41
CA GLU A 90 20.97 10.73 5.33
C GLU A 90 21.31 11.71 4.19
N HIS A 91 20.60 11.60 3.06
CA HIS A 91 20.99 12.30 1.82
C HIS A 91 20.04 13.42 1.40
N ALA A 92 18.77 13.37 1.79
CA ALA A 92 17.80 14.37 1.38
C ALA A 92 17.87 15.66 2.24
N ARG A 93 17.52 16.76 1.63
CA ARG A 93 17.40 18.07 2.29
C ARG A 93 16.27 18.06 3.33
N PRO A 94 16.41 18.84 4.43
CA PRO A 94 15.35 18.93 5.43
C PRO A 94 14.03 19.53 4.92
N ASP A 95 14.06 20.29 3.84
CA ASP A 95 12.89 20.94 3.23
C ASP A 95 12.30 20.16 2.04
N ALA A 96 12.90 19.01 1.68
CA ALA A 96 12.34 18.13 0.65
C ALA A 96 11.00 17.55 1.10
N ILE A 97 10.04 17.54 0.19
CA ILE A 97 8.76 16.85 0.38
C ILE A 97 8.97 15.36 0.11
N ILE A 98 8.45 14.50 0.97
CA ILE A 98 8.54 13.05 0.83
C ILE A 98 7.13 12.49 0.66
N GLY A 99 6.89 11.78 -0.42
CA GLY A 99 5.60 11.15 -0.72
C GLY A 99 5.71 9.64 -0.90
N VAL A 100 4.64 8.91 -0.61
CA VAL A 100 4.53 7.47 -0.86
C VAL A 100 3.22 7.14 -1.58
N VAL A 101 3.21 6.12 -2.43
CA VAL A 101 2.02 5.61 -3.10
C VAL A 101 2.09 4.09 -3.31
N PRO A 102 1.07 3.34 -2.81
CA PRO A 102 0.00 3.76 -1.90
C PRO A 102 0.49 3.96 -0.46
N GLY A 103 -0.24 4.75 0.33
CA GLY A 103 0.15 5.20 1.66
C GLY A 103 -0.28 4.29 2.81
N ASN A 104 -0.03 3.00 2.70
CA ASN A 104 -0.39 2.01 3.72
C ASN A 104 0.84 1.23 4.22
N GLY A 105 0.61 0.29 5.11
CA GLY A 105 1.62 -0.65 5.59
C GLY A 105 2.64 -0.01 6.54
N GLY A 106 2.26 1.02 7.32
CA GLY A 106 3.12 1.66 8.31
C GLY A 106 4.27 2.47 7.71
N SER A 107 4.15 2.86 6.44
CA SER A 107 5.19 3.63 5.73
C SER A 107 5.52 4.94 6.45
N GLU A 108 4.52 5.61 7.03
CA GLU A 108 4.68 6.85 7.80
C GLU A 108 5.62 6.70 8.99
N CYS A 109 5.56 5.57 9.68
CA CYS A 109 6.41 5.30 10.84
C CYS A 109 7.89 5.19 10.45
N ALA A 110 8.18 4.60 9.29
CA ALA A 110 9.55 4.50 8.77
C ALA A 110 10.17 5.89 8.55
N PHE A 111 9.35 6.89 8.17
CA PHE A 111 9.78 8.27 7.96
C PHE A 111 9.67 9.18 9.18
N GLY A 112 9.38 8.63 10.38
CA GLY A 112 9.26 9.39 11.62
C GLY A 112 10.41 10.36 11.88
N LYS A 113 11.67 9.93 11.70
CA LYS A 113 12.86 10.80 11.85
C LYS A 113 12.89 11.93 10.83
N SER A 114 12.49 11.70 9.60
CA SER A 114 12.40 12.76 8.56
C SER A 114 11.33 13.77 8.92
N ILE A 115 10.17 13.32 9.40
CA ILE A 115 9.08 14.19 9.86
C ILE A 115 9.54 15.03 11.06
N GLU A 116 10.23 14.44 12.04
CA GLU A 116 10.80 15.15 13.20
C GLU A 116 11.86 16.17 12.81
N ARG A 117 12.62 15.91 11.76
CA ARG A 117 13.59 16.86 11.18
C ARG A 117 12.92 18.06 10.52
N GLY A 118 11.63 17.97 10.17
CA GLY A 118 10.84 19.03 9.52
C GLY A 118 10.44 18.74 8.07
N ASN A 119 10.76 17.56 7.53
CA ASN A 119 10.26 17.18 6.22
C ASN A 119 8.73 17.00 6.25
N THR A 120 8.05 17.52 5.23
CA THR A 120 6.66 17.15 4.97
C THR A 120 6.64 15.72 4.42
N PHE A 121 5.91 14.83 5.10
CA PHE A 121 5.63 13.49 4.62
C PHE A 121 4.16 13.38 4.24
N PHE A 122 3.85 12.78 3.08
CA PHE A 122 2.46 12.57 2.67
C PHE A 122 2.28 11.25 1.93
N ALA A 123 1.04 10.83 1.76
CA ALA A 123 0.74 9.70 0.91
C ALA A 123 -0.52 9.89 0.06
N ILE A 124 -0.51 9.24 -1.11
CA ILE A 124 -1.71 9.05 -1.90
C ILE A 124 -2.39 7.77 -1.43
N GLU A 125 -3.69 7.85 -1.12
CA GLU A 125 -4.49 6.74 -0.57
C GLU A 125 -4.35 5.46 -1.40
N ARG A 126 -4.51 5.59 -2.71
CA ARG A 126 -4.47 4.47 -3.67
C ARG A 126 -3.68 4.87 -4.91
N VAL A 127 -3.21 3.87 -5.65
CA VAL A 127 -2.59 4.12 -6.95
C VAL A 127 -3.52 4.90 -7.86
N PRO A 128 -3.04 5.96 -8.55
CA PRO A 128 -3.85 6.85 -9.39
C PRO A 128 -4.50 6.15 -10.59
N ALA A 129 -3.87 5.08 -11.08
CA ALA A 129 -4.38 4.23 -12.16
C ALA A 129 -3.77 2.83 -12.08
N ILE A 130 -4.36 1.88 -12.79
CA ILE A 130 -3.76 0.57 -13.01
C ILE A 130 -2.57 0.76 -13.95
N ALA A 131 -1.39 0.29 -13.55
CA ALA A 131 -0.18 0.36 -14.34
C ALA A 131 0.44 -1.03 -14.51
N ARG A 132 0.97 -1.30 -15.72
CA ARG A 132 1.70 -2.53 -16.04
C ARG A 132 2.87 -2.21 -16.95
N LEU A 133 4.08 -2.60 -16.56
CA LEU A 133 5.27 -2.44 -17.40
C LEU A 133 5.09 -3.26 -18.69
N VAL A 134 5.32 -2.61 -19.82
CA VAL A 134 5.43 -3.22 -21.15
C VAL A 134 6.91 -3.41 -21.49
N VAL A 135 7.69 -2.33 -21.34
CA VAL A 135 9.15 -2.38 -21.49
C VAL A 135 9.78 -1.73 -20.25
N LYS A 136 10.50 -2.52 -19.46
CA LYS A 136 11.15 -2.04 -18.25
C LYS A 136 12.07 -0.84 -18.54
N GLY A 137 11.92 0.23 -17.74
CA GLY A 137 12.70 1.46 -17.89
C GLY A 137 12.37 2.28 -19.14
N ARG A 138 11.23 2.02 -19.82
CA ARG A 138 10.78 2.76 -21.01
C ARG A 138 9.27 2.94 -21.06
N THR A 139 8.51 1.85 -21.11
CA THR A 139 7.08 1.89 -21.44
C THR A 139 6.24 1.23 -20.37
N VAL A 140 5.20 1.93 -19.94
CA VAL A 140 4.18 1.42 -19.02
C VAL A 140 2.79 1.57 -19.66
N ARG A 141 1.98 0.52 -19.58
CA ARG A 141 0.55 0.60 -19.93
C ARG A 141 -0.21 1.11 -18.72
N SER A 142 -1.05 2.14 -18.90
CA SER A 142 -1.86 2.70 -17.85
C SER A 142 -3.32 2.85 -18.27
N MET A 143 -4.23 2.44 -17.37
CA MET A 143 -5.68 2.46 -17.62
C MET A 143 -6.44 2.68 -16.33
N GLY A 144 -7.72 3.02 -16.44
CA GLY A 144 -8.61 3.13 -15.29
C GLY A 144 -8.18 4.22 -14.31
N TYR A 145 -7.81 5.40 -14.82
CA TYR A 145 -7.47 6.54 -13.97
C TYR A 145 -8.63 6.90 -13.05
N ARG A 146 -8.31 7.16 -11.78
CA ARG A 146 -9.29 7.65 -10.82
C ARG A 146 -9.75 9.04 -11.20
N GLY A 147 -11.04 9.32 -10.98
CA GLY A 147 -11.60 10.65 -11.21
C GLY A 147 -11.14 11.68 -10.18
N GLU A 148 -10.78 11.22 -8.97
CA GLU A 148 -10.35 12.01 -7.84
C GLU A 148 -9.28 11.25 -7.05
N LEU A 149 -8.30 11.96 -6.51
CA LEU A 149 -7.24 11.42 -5.65
C LEU A 149 -7.42 11.93 -4.22
N HIS A 150 -6.93 11.18 -3.25
CA HIS A 150 -6.99 11.54 -1.84
C HIS A 150 -5.59 11.46 -1.23
N VAL A 151 -5.28 12.44 -0.39
CA VAL A 151 -3.96 12.61 0.23
C VAL A 151 -4.11 12.90 1.71
N ALA A 152 -3.25 12.33 2.52
CA ALA A 152 -3.03 12.77 3.90
C ALA A 152 -1.54 13.06 4.11
N SER A 153 -1.22 13.95 5.05
CA SER A 153 0.14 14.36 5.34
C SER A 153 0.47 14.33 6.84
N LEU A 154 1.75 14.32 7.13
CA LEU A 154 2.35 14.55 8.44
C LEU A 154 3.45 15.63 8.28
N PRO A 155 3.28 16.80 8.90
CA PRO A 155 2.12 17.21 9.72
C PRO A 155 0.86 17.41 8.88
N ALA A 156 -0.31 17.29 9.52
CA ALA A 156 -1.60 17.40 8.85
C ALA A 156 -1.84 18.80 8.22
N SER A 157 -1.19 19.84 8.71
CA SER A 157 -1.26 21.21 8.19
C SER A 157 -0.72 21.38 6.77
N GLU A 158 0.09 20.44 6.27
CA GLU A 158 0.69 20.48 4.93
C GLU A 158 -0.16 19.80 3.84
N VAL A 159 -1.31 19.24 4.20
CA VAL A 159 -2.10 18.39 3.31
C VAL A 159 -2.60 19.15 2.05
N ASP A 160 -3.00 20.40 2.17
CA ASP A 160 -3.49 21.18 1.03
C ASP A 160 -2.38 21.41 0.00
N ARG A 161 -1.17 21.76 0.46
CA ARG A 161 0.02 21.88 -0.41
C ARG A 161 0.34 20.58 -1.12
N CYS A 162 0.21 19.43 -0.43
CA CYS A 162 0.42 18.12 -1.03
C CYS A 162 -0.67 17.78 -2.07
N CYS A 163 -1.92 18.13 -1.79
CA CYS A 163 -3.03 18.00 -2.74
C CYS A 163 -2.80 18.81 -4.01
N GLU A 164 -2.38 20.07 -3.89
CA GLU A 164 -2.05 20.94 -5.03
C GLU A 164 -0.94 20.35 -5.89
N LEU A 165 0.13 19.85 -5.25
CA LEU A 165 1.25 19.20 -5.93
C LEU A 165 0.78 17.98 -6.75
N ILE A 166 0.04 17.06 -6.14
CA ILE A 166 -0.45 15.86 -6.80
C ILE A 166 -1.48 16.16 -7.87
N SER A 167 -2.37 17.12 -7.62
CA SER A 167 -3.35 17.61 -8.61
C SER A 167 -2.65 18.14 -9.86
N SER A 168 -1.56 18.90 -9.69
CA SER A 168 -0.80 19.48 -10.82
C SER A 168 -0.07 18.41 -11.66
N ILE A 169 0.37 17.31 -11.05
CA ILE A 169 1.06 16.22 -11.73
C ILE A 169 0.09 15.37 -12.56
N TYR A 170 -1.08 15.04 -11.98
CA TYR A 170 -2.04 14.12 -12.61
C TYR A 170 -3.18 14.81 -13.40
N ASP A 171 -3.32 16.14 -13.33
CA ASP A 171 -4.49 16.88 -13.83
C ASP A 171 -5.81 16.31 -13.28
N LYS A 172 -5.82 15.95 -12.00
CA LYS A 172 -6.98 15.38 -11.32
C LYS A 172 -7.28 16.15 -10.04
N PRO A 173 -8.56 16.31 -9.67
CA PRO A 173 -8.90 16.78 -8.36
C PRO A 173 -8.22 15.94 -7.28
N CYS A 174 -7.64 16.61 -6.30
CA CYS A 174 -7.06 15.96 -5.13
C CYS A 174 -7.70 16.54 -3.87
N LYS A 175 -8.14 15.68 -2.96
CA LYS A 175 -8.81 16.07 -1.72
C LYS A 175 -8.01 15.65 -0.49
N PRO A 176 -8.01 16.50 0.53
CA PRO A 176 -7.36 16.18 1.79
C PRO A 176 -8.15 15.13 2.57
N ILE A 177 -7.43 14.23 3.20
CA ILE A 177 -7.91 13.35 4.26
C ILE A 177 -7.47 13.93 5.60
N PRO A 178 -8.35 14.03 6.60
CA PRO A 178 -8.11 14.82 7.81
C PRO A 178 -6.97 14.31 8.70
N ASN A 179 -6.67 13.02 8.65
CA ASN A 179 -5.60 12.40 9.44
C ASN A 179 -4.98 11.23 8.70
N TYR A 180 -3.66 11.09 8.78
CA TYR A 180 -2.93 10.04 8.05
C TYR A 180 -3.35 8.62 8.43
N LEU A 181 -3.77 8.38 9.67
CA LEU A 181 -4.21 7.07 10.12
C LEU A 181 -5.37 6.49 9.29
N ASN A 182 -6.18 7.36 8.65
CA ASN A 182 -7.18 6.89 7.69
C ASN A 182 -6.55 6.12 6.53
N LEU A 183 -5.37 6.53 6.03
CA LEU A 183 -4.69 5.83 4.93
C LEU A 183 -4.18 4.46 5.35
N THR A 184 -3.72 4.35 6.58
CA THR A 184 -3.20 3.11 7.16
C THR A 184 -4.31 2.06 7.32
N MET A 185 -5.53 2.50 7.68
CA MET A 185 -6.68 1.62 7.98
C MET A 185 -7.66 1.43 6.81
N THR A 186 -7.64 2.28 5.77
CA THR A 186 -8.61 2.19 4.64
C THR A 186 -8.45 0.98 3.71
N PRO A 187 -7.26 0.38 3.47
CA PRO A 187 -7.12 -0.70 2.51
C PRO A 187 -7.90 -1.94 2.94
N SER A 188 -8.74 -2.46 2.03
CA SER A 188 -9.49 -3.70 2.27
C SER A 188 -8.62 -4.97 2.27
N ASN A 189 -7.48 -4.93 1.57
CA ASN A 189 -6.62 -6.11 1.36
C ASN A 189 -6.19 -6.82 2.65
N PRO A 190 -5.77 -6.12 3.72
CA PRO A 190 -5.40 -6.77 4.97
C PRO A 190 -6.47 -7.72 5.52
N ILE A 191 -7.73 -7.31 5.49
CA ILE A 191 -8.84 -8.15 5.95
C ILE A 191 -9.29 -9.11 4.85
N LEU A 192 -9.46 -8.62 3.61
CA LEU A 192 -9.96 -9.42 2.49
C LEU A 192 -9.08 -10.65 2.20
N HIS A 193 -7.78 -10.44 2.07
CA HIS A 193 -6.87 -11.52 1.69
C HIS A 193 -6.60 -12.48 2.85
N THR A 194 -6.37 -11.96 4.04
CA THR A 194 -6.01 -12.78 5.20
C THR A 194 -7.14 -13.69 5.63
N THR A 195 -8.38 -13.18 5.63
CA THR A 195 -9.56 -13.99 5.94
C THR A 195 -9.83 -15.06 4.90
N ARG A 196 -9.64 -14.74 3.61
CA ARG A 196 -9.77 -15.74 2.54
C ARG A 196 -8.70 -16.82 2.64
N LEU A 197 -7.46 -16.45 2.87
CA LEU A 197 -6.36 -17.42 3.06
C LEU A 197 -6.62 -18.31 4.29
N ARG A 198 -7.09 -17.73 5.40
CA ARG A 198 -7.44 -18.45 6.61
C ARG A 198 -8.56 -19.47 6.38
N THR A 199 -9.54 -19.16 5.53
CA THR A 199 -10.64 -20.09 5.22
C THR A 199 -10.23 -21.18 4.24
N ILE A 200 -9.38 -20.87 3.24
CA ILE A 200 -8.88 -21.87 2.29
C ILE A 200 -7.88 -22.83 2.95
N PHE A 201 -6.96 -22.30 3.73
CA PHE A 201 -5.81 -23.04 4.27
C PHE A 201 -5.87 -23.28 5.78
N GLY A 202 -7.06 -23.21 6.38
CA GLY A 202 -7.22 -23.25 7.82
C GLY A 202 -6.68 -24.49 8.52
N ASP A 203 -6.66 -25.62 7.83
CA ASP A 203 -6.11 -26.90 8.29
C ASP A 203 -4.65 -27.15 7.86
N TYR A 204 -4.06 -26.21 7.11
CA TYR A 204 -2.70 -26.33 6.63
C TYR A 204 -1.69 -26.39 7.78
N LYS A 205 -0.78 -27.34 7.65
CA LYS A 205 0.46 -27.49 8.43
C LYS A 205 1.51 -28.17 7.56
N PRO A 206 2.80 -28.06 7.85
CA PRO A 206 3.85 -28.76 7.09
C PRO A 206 3.52 -30.22 6.83
N GLY A 207 3.53 -30.62 5.55
CA GLY A 207 3.19 -31.96 5.09
C GLY A 207 1.74 -32.12 4.59
N VAL A 208 0.84 -31.16 4.81
CA VAL A 208 -0.49 -31.15 4.19
C VAL A 208 -0.39 -30.65 2.75
N VAL A 209 -1.05 -31.34 1.83
CA VAL A 209 -1.13 -30.99 0.41
C VAL A 209 -2.59 -31.05 -0.05
N TYR A 210 -2.95 -30.28 -1.06
CA TYR A 210 -4.30 -30.19 -1.62
C TYR A 210 -4.31 -30.72 -3.05
N ASP A 211 -5.32 -31.50 -3.40
CA ASP A 211 -5.49 -32.02 -4.77
C ASP A 211 -5.91 -30.91 -5.74
N SER A 212 -6.67 -29.93 -5.26
CA SER A 212 -7.10 -28.74 -6.00
C SER A 212 -7.34 -27.58 -5.02
N LEU A 213 -7.25 -26.36 -5.52
CA LEU A 213 -7.57 -25.14 -4.77
C LEU A 213 -8.62 -24.33 -5.54
N PRO A 214 -9.53 -23.64 -4.84
CA PRO A 214 -10.51 -22.78 -5.49
C PRO A 214 -9.82 -21.57 -6.14
N LEU A 215 -10.46 -20.96 -7.13
CA LEU A 215 -10.10 -19.62 -7.58
C LEU A 215 -10.28 -18.64 -6.42
N PHE A 216 -9.31 -17.76 -6.22
CA PHE A 216 -9.19 -16.99 -4.99
C PHE A 216 -10.42 -16.12 -4.69
N TYR A 217 -10.96 -15.47 -5.71
CA TYR A 217 -12.13 -14.60 -5.58
C TYR A 217 -13.40 -15.19 -6.24
N GLU A 218 -13.26 -15.78 -7.41
CA GLU A 218 -14.42 -16.24 -8.20
C GLU A 218 -15.18 -17.36 -7.48
N GLU A 219 -14.48 -18.17 -6.70
CA GLU A 219 -15.04 -19.20 -5.82
C GLU A 219 -15.07 -18.78 -4.34
N TRP A 220 -15.32 -17.48 -4.11
CA TRP A 220 -15.51 -16.93 -2.76
C TRP A 220 -16.76 -17.54 -2.10
N ASP A 221 -16.67 -17.83 -0.81
CA ASP A 221 -17.73 -18.51 -0.06
C ASP A 221 -18.23 -17.73 1.17
N ASP A 222 -19.33 -18.19 1.74
CA ASP A 222 -19.95 -17.58 2.90
C ASP A 222 -19.10 -17.68 4.18
N ALA A 223 -18.22 -18.69 4.27
CA ALA A 223 -17.31 -18.81 5.41
C ALA A 223 -16.29 -17.67 5.37
N SER A 224 -15.74 -17.39 4.20
CA SER A 224 -14.84 -16.25 3.97
C SER A 224 -15.54 -14.92 4.22
N SER A 225 -16.78 -14.76 3.76
CA SER A 225 -17.58 -13.54 4.00
C SER A 225 -17.90 -13.33 5.48
N ARG A 226 -18.21 -14.38 6.23
CA ARG A 226 -18.44 -14.28 7.68
C ARG A 226 -17.22 -13.81 8.43
N LEU A 227 -16.05 -14.40 8.14
CA LEU A 227 -14.81 -14.00 8.81
C LEU A 227 -14.38 -12.60 8.41
N LEU A 228 -14.49 -12.25 7.10
CA LEU A 228 -14.22 -10.90 6.61
C LEU A 228 -15.05 -9.86 7.34
N ILE A 229 -16.36 -10.08 7.45
CA ILE A 229 -17.28 -9.16 8.13
C ILE A 229 -16.94 -9.06 9.63
N ALA A 230 -16.63 -10.16 10.28
CA ALA A 230 -16.26 -10.16 11.71
C ALA A 230 -14.98 -9.35 11.97
N CYS A 231 -13.93 -9.54 11.16
CA CYS A 231 -12.71 -8.74 11.27
C CYS A 231 -12.94 -7.26 10.94
N ASP A 232 -13.77 -6.95 9.93
CA ASP A 232 -14.16 -5.57 9.60
C ASP A 232 -14.93 -4.90 10.76
N GLU A 233 -15.84 -5.60 11.44
CA GLU A 233 -16.57 -5.09 12.60
C GLU A 233 -15.63 -4.76 13.77
N GLU A 234 -14.55 -5.54 13.94
CA GLU A 234 -13.48 -5.23 14.90
C GLU A 234 -12.72 -3.97 14.50
N GLU A 235 -12.32 -3.83 13.23
CA GLU A 235 -11.69 -2.60 12.72
C GLU A 235 -12.59 -1.38 12.88
N GLN A 236 -13.89 -1.49 12.57
CA GLN A 236 -14.84 -0.40 12.79
C GLN A 236 -15.02 -0.05 14.28
N SER A 237 -14.85 -1.03 15.18
CA SER A 237 -14.87 -0.79 16.63
C SER A 237 -13.63 -0.02 17.08
N ILE A 238 -12.47 -0.32 16.51
CA ILE A 238 -11.22 0.45 16.70
C ILE A 238 -11.44 1.90 16.26
N CYS A 239 -11.98 2.12 15.05
CA CYS A 239 -12.25 3.45 14.54
C CYS A 239 -13.17 4.27 15.47
N LYS A 240 -14.20 3.64 16.04
CA LYS A 240 -15.10 4.29 16.99
C LYS A 240 -14.46 4.64 18.34
N ALA A 241 -13.47 3.84 18.77
CA ALA A 241 -12.74 4.07 20.01
C ALA A 241 -11.69 5.21 19.89
N LEU A 242 -11.40 5.66 18.68
CA LEU A 242 -10.37 6.66 18.36
C LEU A 242 -10.96 7.94 17.71
N PRO A 243 -11.95 8.61 18.32
CA PRO A 243 -12.68 9.72 17.69
C PRO A 243 -11.79 10.94 17.37
N GLU A 244 -10.73 11.18 18.12
CA GLU A 244 -9.81 12.29 17.91
C GLU A 244 -9.04 12.20 16.60
N PHE A 245 -8.89 11.00 16.01
CA PHE A 245 -8.19 10.80 14.74
C PHE A 245 -9.09 11.00 13.52
N ARG A 246 -10.41 11.20 13.70
CA ARG A 246 -11.35 11.50 12.61
C ARG A 246 -11.29 10.45 11.50
N LEU A 247 -11.62 9.20 11.86
CA LEU A 247 -11.47 8.02 10.99
C LEU A 247 -12.71 7.76 10.09
N GLU A 248 -13.50 8.79 9.79
CA GLU A 248 -14.71 8.68 8.96
C GLU A 248 -14.42 8.24 7.50
N PHE A 249 -13.16 8.32 7.10
CA PHE A 249 -12.74 7.86 5.77
C PHE A 249 -12.59 6.33 5.70
N VAL A 250 -12.37 5.68 6.83
CA VAL A 250 -12.30 4.21 6.95
C VAL A 250 -13.73 3.64 6.89
N LYS A 251 -14.16 3.32 5.69
CA LYS A 251 -15.50 2.74 5.46
C LYS A 251 -15.51 1.27 5.76
N SER A 252 -16.59 0.78 6.40
CA SER A 252 -16.75 -0.66 6.58
C SER A 252 -16.78 -1.38 5.23
N LEU A 253 -16.31 -2.63 5.21
CA LEU A 253 -16.31 -3.44 3.99
C LEU A 253 -17.72 -3.72 3.48
N ARG A 254 -18.74 -3.72 4.37
CA ARG A 254 -20.16 -3.76 3.96
C ARG A 254 -20.52 -2.55 3.09
N ILE A 255 -20.05 -1.36 3.44
CA ILE A 255 -20.28 -0.13 2.65
C ILE A 255 -19.41 -0.16 1.40
N HIS A 256 -18.14 -0.52 1.54
CA HIS A 256 -17.18 -0.54 0.42
C HIS A 256 -17.61 -1.48 -0.72
N TYR A 257 -18.13 -2.66 -0.38
CA TYR A 257 -18.62 -3.65 -1.35
C TYR A 257 -20.14 -3.54 -1.60
N GLU A 258 -20.83 -2.56 -1.03
CA GLU A 258 -22.30 -2.40 -1.15
C GLU A 258 -23.05 -3.68 -0.79
N SER A 259 -22.62 -4.38 0.25
CA SER A 259 -23.03 -5.74 0.60
C SER A 259 -23.40 -5.86 2.07
N PRO A 260 -24.69 -5.69 2.44
CA PRO A 260 -25.11 -5.64 3.83
C PRO A 260 -25.14 -7.01 4.54
N THR A 261 -25.19 -8.12 3.80
CA THR A 261 -25.27 -9.48 4.36
C THR A 261 -24.09 -10.35 3.89
N VAL A 262 -23.92 -11.51 4.52
CA VAL A 262 -22.91 -12.51 4.16
C VAL A 262 -23.08 -12.96 2.72
N GLU A 263 -24.30 -13.32 2.33
CA GLU A 263 -24.62 -13.83 0.98
C GLU A 263 -24.41 -12.75 -0.08
N ALA A 264 -24.79 -11.48 0.23
CA ALA A 264 -24.55 -10.36 -0.66
C ALA A 264 -23.04 -10.10 -0.85
N MET A 265 -22.25 -10.21 0.23
CA MET A 265 -20.80 -10.08 0.19
C MET A 265 -20.17 -11.18 -0.68
N THR A 266 -20.58 -12.43 -0.49
CA THR A 266 -20.14 -13.58 -1.29
C THR A 266 -20.44 -13.36 -2.77
N ALA A 267 -21.68 -13.01 -3.09
CA ALA A 267 -22.09 -12.74 -4.46
C ALA A 267 -21.32 -11.56 -5.08
N LYS A 268 -21.13 -10.48 -4.33
CA LYS A 268 -20.41 -9.29 -4.82
C LYS A 268 -18.96 -9.61 -5.15
N ILE A 269 -18.20 -10.22 -4.22
CA ILE A 269 -16.76 -10.48 -4.40
C ILE A 269 -16.53 -11.47 -5.56
N SER A 270 -17.33 -12.55 -5.65
CA SER A 270 -17.19 -13.54 -6.73
C SER A 270 -17.52 -12.99 -8.13
N TRP A 271 -18.21 -11.85 -8.22
CA TRP A 271 -18.60 -11.26 -9.51
C TRP A 271 -17.77 -10.04 -9.94
N ILE A 272 -16.79 -9.60 -9.16
CA ILE A 272 -15.93 -8.45 -9.55
C ILE A 272 -15.11 -8.82 -10.79
N PRO A 273 -15.32 -8.16 -11.94
CA PRO A 273 -14.65 -8.54 -13.20
C PRO A 273 -13.12 -8.52 -13.12
N ALA A 274 -12.56 -7.58 -12.35
CA ALA A 274 -11.11 -7.44 -12.16
C ALA A 274 -10.47 -8.61 -11.39
N PHE A 275 -11.26 -9.45 -10.74
CA PHE A 275 -10.82 -10.58 -9.91
C PHE A 275 -10.96 -11.95 -10.62
N ARG A 276 -11.53 -11.97 -11.81
CA ARG A 276 -11.78 -13.22 -12.56
C ARG A 276 -10.49 -13.95 -12.89
N GLY A 277 -10.52 -15.28 -12.73
CA GLY A 277 -9.43 -16.18 -13.09
C GLY A 277 -8.20 -16.07 -12.18
N LEU A 278 -8.24 -15.28 -11.11
CA LEU A 278 -7.12 -15.18 -10.17
C LEU A 278 -7.06 -16.44 -9.30
N THR A 279 -5.96 -17.15 -9.41
CA THR A 279 -5.70 -18.38 -8.65
C THR A 279 -5.35 -18.10 -7.20
N THR A 280 -5.64 -19.04 -6.33
CA THR A 280 -5.18 -19.02 -4.94
C THR A 280 -3.65 -19.08 -4.90
N PRO A 281 -2.98 -18.21 -4.08
CA PRO A 281 -1.53 -18.21 -3.96
C PRO A 281 -1.01 -19.58 -3.50
N SER A 282 -0.42 -20.32 -4.41
CA SER A 282 0.03 -21.69 -4.17
C SER A 282 1.23 -22.08 -5.02
N VAL A 283 1.95 -23.10 -4.56
CA VAL A 283 3.05 -23.76 -5.28
C VAL A 283 2.62 -25.19 -5.56
N GLU A 284 2.85 -25.65 -6.78
CA GLU A 284 2.63 -27.05 -7.15
C GLU A 284 3.84 -27.91 -6.74
N VAL A 285 3.57 -29.01 -6.04
CA VAL A 285 4.56 -29.99 -5.60
C VAL A 285 4.00 -31.38 -5.89
N ASP A 286 4.64 -32.12 -6.78
CA ASP A 286 4.26 -33.48 -7.20
C ASP A 286 2.79 -33.63 -7.63
N GLY A 287 2.30 -32.66 -8.39
CA GLY A 287 0.93 -32.62 -8.90
C GLY A 287 -0.15 -32.25 -7.88
N LYS A 288 0.28 -31.78 -6.69
CA LYS A 288 -0.60 -31.27 -5.62
C LYS A 288 -0.17 -29.84 -5.24
N TYR A 289 -0.96 -29.17 -4.43
CA TYR A 289 -0.76 -27.76 -4.09
C TYR A 289 -0.46 -27.56 -2.61
N ILE A 290 0.42 -26.62 -2.31
CA ILE A 290 0.63 -26.06 -0.97
C ILE A 290 0.52 -24.54 -1.03
N PRO A 291 0.22 -23.82 0.07
CA PRO A 291 0.20 -22.34 0.06
C PRO A 291 1.57 -21.78 -0.32
N ASP A 292 1.58 -20.76 -1.19
CA ASP A 292 2.77 -19.95 -1.48
C ASP A 292 2.98 -18.93 -0.37
N LEU A 293 3.63 -19.34 0.71
CA LEU A 293 3.89 -18.49 1.88
C LEU A 293 4.84 -17.32 1.60
N HIS A 294 5.50 -17.28 0.43
CA HIS A 294 6.31 -16.14 -0.04
C HIS A 294 5.50 -15.15 -0.86
N SER A 295 4.25 -15.46 -1.21
CA SER A 295 3.42 -14.51 -1.93
C SER A 295 3.15 -13.26 -1.09
N ARG A 296 2.95 -12.12 -1.76
CA ARG A 296 2.63 -10.85 -1.09
C ARG A 296 1.33 -10.90 -0.27
N TYR A 297 0.42 -11.82 -0.56
CA TYR A 297 -0.80 -12.03 0.21
C TYR A 297 -0.47 -12.49 1.64
N PHE A 298 0.61 -13.25 1.82
CA PHE A 298 1.12 -13.63 3.14
C PHE A 298 2.10 -12.59 3.70
N THR A 299 3.12 -12.21 2.93
CA THR A 299 4.22 -11.39 3.43
C THR A 299 3.89 -9.91 3.61
N ALA A 300 2.90 -9.37 2.89
CA ALA A 300 2.50 -7.97 3.01
C ALA A 300 1.21 -7.80 3.82
N ASP A 301 0.13 -8.56 3.48
CA ASP A 301 -1.18 -8.27 4.05
C ASP A 301 -1.32 -8.75 5.50
N PHE A 302 -0.59 -9.78 5.93
CA PHE A 302 -0.46 -10.11 7.36
C PHE A 302 0.48 -9.16 8.07
N SER A 303 1.76 -9.12 7.66
CA SER A 303 2.83 -8.46 8.41
C SER A 303 2.76 -6.94 8.41
N TYR A 304 2.30 -6.34 7.28
CA TYR A 304 2.18 -4.89 7.09
C TYR A 304 0.73 -4.43 6.92
N GLY A 305 -0.23 -5.27 7.26
CA GLY A 305 -1.65 -4.99 7.17
C GLY A 305 -2.39 -5.40 8.43
N LEU A 306 -2.79 -6.66 8.55
CA LEU A 306 -3.62 -7.14 9.68
C LEU A 306 -2.92 -6.97 11.03
N SER A 307 -1.60 -7.18 11.09
CA SER A 307 -0.77 -6.94 12.29
C SER A 307 -0.80 -5.47 12.74
N ILE A 308 -0.83 -4.53 11.80
CA ILE A 308 -0.96 -3.09 12.11
C ILE A 308 -2.33 -2.82 12.72
N ILE A 309 -3.41 -3.31 12.11
CA ILE A 309 -4.79 -3.13 12.62
C ILE A 309 -4.89 -3.68 14.05
N LYS A 310 -4.31 -4.87 14.30
CA LYS A 310 -4.25 -5.45 15.65
C LYS A 310 -3.55 -4.54 16.64
N GLN A 311 -2.38 -4.01 16.30
CA GLN A 311 -1.62 -3.14 17.21
C GLN A 311 -2.37 -1.83 17.50
N ILE A 312 -3.06 -1.26 16.50
CA ILE A 312 -3.92 -0.10 16.72
C ILE A 312 -5.08 -0.47 17.64
N GLY A 313 -5.66 -1.66 17.52
CA GLY A 313 -6.67 -2.19 18.45
C GLY A 313 -6.17 -2.25 19.90
N VAL A 314 -4.93 -2.70 20.10
CA VAL A 314 -4.30 -2.71 21.44
C VAL A 314 -4.17 -1.28 21.98
N PHE A 315 -3.71 -0.31 21.19
CA PHE A 315 -3.64 1.08 21.60
C PHE A 315 -5.02 1.68 21.91
N ALA A 316 -6.04 1.29 21.15
CA ALA A 316 -7.43 1.73 21.36
C ALA A 316 -8.13 1.03 22.52
N GLY A 317 -7.54 -0.01 23.12
CA GLY A 317 -8.16 -0.84 24.16
C GLY A 317 -9.35 -1.64 23.65
N VAL A 318 -9.33 -2.06 22.38
CA VAL A 318 -10.39 -2.82 21.71
C VAL A 318 -9.94 -4.27 21.51
N ASP A 319 -10.77 -5.21 21.95
CA ASP A 319 -10.56 -6.63 21.70
C ASP A 319 -10.84 -6.99 20.23
N THR A 320 -9.97 -7.80 19.64
CA THR A 320 -10.05 -8.20 18.23
C THR A 320 -9.93 -9.71 18.06
N PRO A 321 -10.87 -10.51 18.62
CA PRO A 321 -10.71 -11.97 18.70
C PRO A 321 -10.62 -12.66 17.32
N ASN A 322 -11.32 -12.17 16.29
CA ASN A 322 -11.26 -12.77 14.95
C ASN A 322 -9.95 -12.42 14.22
N ILE A 323 -9.47 -11.19 14.38
CA ILE A 323 -8.15 -10.76 13.90
C ILE A 323 -7.06 -11.55 14.62
N ASP A 324 -7.15 -11.72 15.94
CA ASP A 324 -6.21 -12.47 16.75
C ASP A 324 -6.12 -13.94 16.31
N GLU A 325 -7.26 -14.62 16.16
CA GLU A 325 -7.28 -16.01 15.68
C GLU A 325 -6.68 -16.15 14.28
N THR A 326 -6.90 -15.15 13.41
CA THR A 326 -6.36 -15.14 12.05
C THR A 326 -4.84 -14.93 12.06
N LEU A 327 -4.32 -14.03 12.90
CA LEU A 327 -2.88 -13.83 13.08
C LEU A 327 -2.22 -15.03 13.76
N ASP A 328 -2.83 -15.62 14.79
CA ASP A 328 -2.33 -16.82 15.46
C ASP A 328 -2.22 -18.02 14.50
N TRP A 329 -3.16 -18.14 13.57
CA TRP A 329 -3.06 -19.15 12.52
C TRP A 329 -1.86 -18.87 11.60
N TYR A 330 -1.68 -17.64 11.15
CA TYR A 330 -0.54 -17.25 10.30
C TYR A 330 0.80 -17.50 11.00
N GLU A 331 0.93 -17.17 12.29
CA GLU A 331 2.13 -17.43 13.09
C GLU A 331 2.56 -18.89 13.09
N ARG A 332 1.60 -19.83 13.04
CA ARG A 332 1.90 -21.27 13.04
C ARG A 332 2.44 -21.79 11.72
N ILE A 333 2.20 -21.07 10.62
CA ILE A 333 2.53 -21.56 9.26
C ILE A 333 3.58 -20.71 8.55
N ARG A 334 3.82 -19.46 8.98
CA ARG A 334 4.73 -18.54 8.30
C ARG A 334 6.16 -19.05 8.30
N ILE A 335 6.91 -18.68 7.26
CA ILE A 335 8.33 -19.00 7.09
C ILE A 335 9.20 -17.81 7.46
N GLU A 336 8.79 -16.60 7.06
CA GLU A 336 9.53 -15.37 7.29
C GLU A 336 9.14 -14.73 8.62
N GLN A 337 10.13 -14.15 9.30
CA GLN A 337 9.90 -13.32 10.49
C GLN A 337 10.10 -11.85 10.14
N GLY A 338 9.43 -10.97 10.84
CA GLY A 338 9.63 -9.53 10.68
C GLY A 338 8.33 -8.78 10.36
N ASP A 339 7.32 -8.95 11.21
CA ASP A 339 6.13 -8.11 11.15
C ASP A 339 6.46 -6.68 11.48
N PHE A 340 5.66 -5.77 10.94
CA PHE A 340 5.68 -4.39 11.39
C PHE A 340 5.41 -4.32 12.89
N SER A 341 6.17 -3.49 13.59
CA SER A 341 5.89 -3.14 14.99
C SER A 341 6.04 -1.64 15.20
N TYR A 342 5.05 -1.01 15.81
CA TYR A 342 5.12 0.39 16.22
C TYR A 342 6.29 0.66 17.16
N SER A 343 6.63 -0.30 18.03
CA SER A 343 7.76 -0.18 18.97
C SER A 343 9.11 -0.06 18.26
N ASP A 344 9.26 -0.60 17.07
CA ASP A 344 10.47 -0.46 16.25
C ASP A 344 10.74 0.99 15.81
N TYR A 345 9.71 1.82 15.88
CA TYR A 345 9.74 3.24 15.52
C TYR A 345 9.59 4.16 16.73
N GLY A 346 9.72 3.59 17.96
CA GLY A 346 9.64 4.34 19.22
C GLY A 346 8.23 4.73 19.63
N ILE A 347 7.20 4.09 19.07
CA ILE A 347 5.79 4.25 19.43
C ILE A 347 5.42 3.06 20.31
N ASN A 348 5.49 3.24 21.64
CA ASN A 348 5.40 2.14 22.60
C ASN A 348 4.06 2.07 23.34
N ASP A 349 3.33 3.18 23.38
CA ASP A 349 2.05 3.30 24.07
C ASP A 349 1.09 4.21 23.31
N PHE A 350 -0.10 4.39 23.86
CA PHE A 350 -1.14 5.23 23.25
C PHE A 350 -0.76 6.71 23.19
N ASP A 351 0.00 7.22 24.14
CA ASP A 351 0.43 8.62 24.15
C ASP A 351 1.44 8.89 23.03
N ASP A 352 2.41 7.98 22.83
CA ASP A 352 3.33 8.03 21.68
C ASP A 352 2.58 7.96 20.36
N PHE A 353 1.64 7.02 20.23
CA PHE A 353 0.78 6.84 19.06
C PHE A 353 -0.03 8.10 18.76
N ARG A 354 -0.69 8.64 19.76
CA ARG A 354 -1.47 9.87 19.67
C ARG A 354 -0.61 11.06 19.24
N LYS A 355 0.55 11.24 19.86
CA LYS A 355 1.52 12.29 19.52
C LYS A 355 2.02 12.16 18.09
N PHE A 356 2.21 10.93 17.60
CA PHE A 356 2.68 10.68 16.24
C PHE A 356 1.66 11.11 15.20
N TYR A 357 0.39 10.74 15.33
CA TYR A 357 -0.63 10.98 14.31
C TYR A 357 -1.40 12.30 14.44
N LEU A 358 -1.30 13.01 15.58
CA LEU A 358 -1.95 14.32 15.80
C LEU A 358 -0.99 15.52 15.70
N ARG A 359 0.17 15.32 15.06
CA ARG A 359 1.15 16.39 14.83
C ARG A 359 0.82 17.29 13.64
#